data_cff5a257912d1d6debd70ae6cec804d7
#
_entry.id   cff5a257912d1d6debd70ae6cec804d7
#
_cell.length_a   1.000
_cell.length_b   1.000
_cell.length_c   1.000
_cell.angle_alpha   90.00
_cell.angle_beta   90.00
_cell.angle_gamma   90.00
#
_symmetry.space_group_name_H-M   'P 1'
#
loop_
_entity.id
_entity.type
_entity.pdbx_description
1 polymer ?
#
loop_
_entity_poly.entity_id
_entity_poly.type
_entity_poly.pdbx_seq_one_letter_code
_entity_poly.pdbx_strand_id
1 'polypeptide(L)'
;MRRLAELNIFSKQGKTLSLKASIMGFLGILVGVSAIAGYWRADLLQAEFHQLAIAQGFTPKTIEITGRNHTKKQEIVAIANEMKGRSILAIDLIELRKNILTLGWVEDAVIIRALPDKLEIRLIERQPIALLQTPNGHQLIDASGAIITGASPSDFTHLVVASGGGAATRVSMIIDILRSEPELFADVWA
;
A
#
# COMPACT_ATOMS: atom_id res chain seq x y z
N MET A 1 -70.23 58.55 14.26
CA MET A 1 -68.83 58.53 14.74
C MET A 1 -68.43 57.15 15.09
N ARG A 2 -67.88 56.40 14.12
CA ARG A 2 -67.28 55.05 14.30
C ARG A 2 -66.29 54.87 13.16
N ARG A 3 -64.99 55.01 13.41
CA ARG A 3 -63.87 54.60 12.65
C ARG A 3 -62.59 55.06 13.36
N LEU A 4 -61.91 54.25 14.07
CA LEU A 4 -60.46 54.31 14.42
C LEU A 4 -60.17 53.29 15.51
N ALA A 5 -60.23 52.00 15.18
CA ALA A 5 -59.74 50.95 16.07
C ALA A 5 -59.28 49.67 15.34
N GLU A 6 -58.70 49.78 14.12
CA GLU A 6 -58.18 48.60 13.42
C GLU A 6 -56.86 48.86 12.72
N LEU A 7 -55.84 49.30 13.42
CA LEU A 7 -54.49 49.38 12.87
C LEU A 7 -53.47 49.17 13.97
N ASN A 8 -53.38 47.98 14.55
CA ASN A 8 -52.19 47.67 15.35
C ASN A 8 -51.98 46.17 15.64
N ILE A 9 -52.33 45.24 14.73
CA ILE A 9 -52.09 43.79 14.92
C ILE A 9 -50.96 43.26 14.05
N PHE A 10 -50.42 44.04 13.10
CA PHE A 10 -49.42 43.44 12.11
C PHE A 10 -47.95 43.68 12.44
N SER A 11 -47.58 44.26 13.59
CA SER A 11 -46.19 44.68 13.86
C SER A 11 -45.35 43.74 14.76
N LYS A 12 -45.95 42.70 15.34
CA LYS A 12 -45.21 41.86 16.33
C LYS A 12 -44.70 40.51 15.82
N GLN A 13 -45.15 40.01 14.65
CA GLN A 13 -44.74 38.71 14.15
C GLN A 13 -43.43 38.72 13.34
N GLY A 14 -43.02 39.82 12.76
CA GLY A 14 -41.79 39.88 11.93
C GLY A 14 -40.47 39.82 12.71
N LYS A 15 -40.47 40.34 13.96
CA LYS A 15 -39.22 40.42 14.75
C LYS A 15 -38.81 39.08 15.40
N THR A 16 -39.73 38.21 15.71
CA THR A 16 -39.42 36.91 16.35
C THR A 16 -38.92 35.86 15.34
N LEU A 17 -39.40 35.94 14.10
CA LEU A 17 -38.86 35.03 13.04
C LEU A 17 -37.42 35.41 12.65
N SER A 18 -37.10 36.70 12.59
CA SER A 18 -35.74 37.15 12.26
C SER A 18 -34.74 36.80 13.38
N LEU A 19 -35.15 36.89 14.63
CA LEU A 19 -34.30 36.55 15.78
C LEU A 19 -34.00 35.04 15.82
N LYS A 20 -34.99 34.18 15.55
CA LYS A 20 -34.80 32.73 15.47
C LYS A 20 -33.88 32.32 14.29
N ALA A 21 -34.06 32.94 13.14
CA ALA A 21 -33.21 32.74 11.98
C ALA A 21 -31.76 33.18 12.24
N SER A 22 -31.56 34.31 12.92
CA SER A 22 -30.22 34.78 13.32
C SER A 22 -29.55 33.85 14.34
N ILE A 23 -30.30 33.35 15.31
CA ILE A 23 -29.78 32.38 16.31
C ILE A 23 -29.38 31.05 15.64
N MET A 24 -30.21 30.52 14.73
CA MET A 24 -29.91 29.33 13.98
C MET A 24 -28.68 29.53 13.09
N GLY A 25 -28.54 30.67 12.42
CA GLY A 25 -27.36 30.99 11.62
C GLY A 25 -26.10 31.07 12.47
N PHE A 26 -26.16 31.73 13.64
CA PHE A 26 -25.02 31.80 14.56
C PHE A 26 -24.62 30.41 15.12
N LEU A 27 -25.61 29.59 15.47
CA LEU A 27 -25.38 28.23 15.93
C LEU A 27 -24.71 27.34 14.81
N GLY A 28 -25.15 27.50 13.56
CA GLY A 28 -24.56 26.84 12.40
C GLY A 28 -23.09 27.23 12.18
N ILE A 29 -22.80 28.54 12.31
CA ILE A 29 -21.41 29.03 12.20
C ILE A 29 -20.56 28.50 13.35
N LEU A 30 -21.08 28.47 14.56
CA LEU A 30 -20.34 27.98 15.74
C LEU A 30 -20.03 26.46 15.63
N VAL A 31 -20.96 25.67 15.13
CA VAL A 31 -20.76 24.25 14.83
C VAL A 31 -19.75 24.09 13.70
N GLY A 32 -19.81 24.88 12.63
CA GLY A 32 -18.86 24.86 11.54
C GLY A 32 -17.43 25.20 11.99
N VAL A 33 -17.28 26.26 12.78
CA VAL A 33 -15.98 26.67 13.33
C VAL A 33 -15.40 25.60 14.28
N SER A 34 -16.23 25.01 15.14
CA SER A 34 -15.77 23.94 16.04
C SER A 34 -15.40 22.64 15.27
N ALA A 35 -16.10 22.30 14.20
CA ALA A 35 -15.76 21.18 13.33
C ALA A 35 -14.41 21.41 12.62
N ILE A 36 -14.19 22.61 12.08
CA ILE A 36 -12.93 23.00 11.45
C ILE A 36 -11.79 22.99 12.47
N ALA A 37 -11.99 23.59 13.65
CA ALA A 37 -11.00 23.60 14.73
C ALA A 37 -10.69 22.17 15.23
N GLY A 38 -11.68 21.29 15.28
CA GLY A 38 -11.52 19.88 15.62
C GLY A 38 -10.70 19.13 14.57
N TYR A 39 -10.94 19.39 13.29
CA TYR A 39 -10.17 18.81 12.18
C TYR A 39 -8.68 19.21 12.25
N TRP A 40 -8.38 20.49 12.48
CA TRP A 40 -7.00 20.99 12.61
C TRP A 40 -6.29 20.48 13.88
N ARG A 41 -7.04 20.18 14.93
CA ARG A 41 -6.48 19.61 16.16
C ARG A 41 -6.28 18.09 16.08
N ALA A 42 -6.96 17.40 15.17
CA ALA A 42 -6.81 15.95 15.01
C ALA A 42 -5.36 15.55 14.68
N ASP A 43 -4.70 16.32 13.82
CA ASP A 43 -3.31 16.07 13.43
C ASP A 43 -2.34 16.26 14.61
N LEU A 44 -2.56 17.27 15.45
CA LEU A 44 -1.76 17.52 16.65
C LEU A 44 -1.96 16.40 17.68
N LEU A 45 -3.20 15.96 17.89
CA LEU A 45 -3.50 14.86 18.81
C LEU A 45 -2.91 13.53 18.33
N GLN A 46 -2.89 13.27 17.02
CA GLN A 46 -2.23 12.10 16.46
C GLN A 46 -0.72 12.15 16.68
N ALA A 47 -0.08 13.31 16.47
CA ALA A 47 1.35 13.47 16.68
C ALA A 47 1.72 13.21 18.15
N GLU A 48 0.98 13.77 19.10
CA GLU A 48 1.18 13.54 20.55
C GLU A 48 0.95 12.08 20.93
N PHE A 49 -0.10 11.44 20.39
CA PHE A 49 -0.36 10.03 20.60
C PHE A 49 0.82 9.15 20.14
N HIS A 50 1.37 9.44 18.96
CA HIS A 50 2.52 8.70 18.45
C HIS A 50 3.78 8.91 19.29
N GLN A 51 4.00 10.11 19.84
CA GLN A 51 5.13 10.37 20.76
C GLN A 51 4.96 9.58 22.07
N LEU A 52 3.77 9.54 22.64
CA LEU A 52 3.47 8.71 23.81
C LEU A 52 3.67 7.23 23.51
N ALA A 53 3.23 6.75 22.34
CA ALA A 53 3.44 5.37 21.91
C ALA A 53 4.94 5.04 21.83
N ILE A 54 5.76 5.92 21.26
CA ILE A 54 7.22 5.77 21.21
C ILE A 54 7.80 5.65 22.63
N ALA A 55 7.39 6.54 23.54
CA ALA A 55 7.85 6.53 24.93
C ALA A 55 7.47 5.23 25.67
N GLN A 56 6.37 4.59 25.29
CA GLN A 56 5.92 3.30 25.82
C GLN A 56 6.55 2.09 25.10
N GLY A 57 7.50 2.31 24.18
CA GLY A 57 8.21 1.24 23.49
C GLY A 57 7.53 0.70 22.23
N PHE A 58 6.49 1.37 21.71
CA PHE A 58 5.84 1.02 20.46
C PHE A 58 6.65 1.52 19.24
N THR A 59 7.91 1.10 19.18
CA THR A 59 8.82 1.37 18.06
C THR A 59 9.34 0.05 17.51
N PRO A 60 9.44 -0.13 16.19
CA PRO A 60 9.94 -1.38 15.62
C PRO A 60 11.41 -1.58 16.00
N LYS A 61 11.68 -2.56 16.85
CA LYS A 61 13.02 -3.00 17.23
C LYS A 61 13.45 -4.25 16.47
N THR A 62 12.48 -5.12 16.20
CA THR A 62 12.75 -6.41 15.55
C THR A 62 12.00 -6.47 14.21
N ILE A 63 12.72 -6.83 13.15
CA ILE A 63 12.15 -7.11 11.83
C ILE A 63 12.43 -8.57 11.54
N GLU A 64 11.37 -9.39 11.54
CA GLU A 64 11.44 -10.79 11.19
C GLU A 64 11.04 -10.95 9.72
N ILE A 65 11.90 -11.60 8.93
CA ILE A 65 11.71 -11.79 7.50
C ILE A 65 11.70 -13.29 7.21
N THR A 66 10.60 -13.77 6.61
CA THR A 66 10.43 -15.17 6.22
C THR A 66 10.08 -15.29 4.74
N GLY A 67 10.24 -16.49 4.15
CA GLY A 67 9.87 -16.76 2.75
C GLY A 67 10.87 -16.23 1.71
N ARG A 68 12.08 -15.76 2.13
CA ARG A 68 13.11 -15.33 1.21
C ARG A 68 14.10 -16.48 0.91
N ASN A 69 14.46 -16.63 -0.36
CA ASN A 69 15.53 -17.49 -0.83
C ASN A 69 16.60 -16.68 -1.58
N HIS A 70 16.19 -15.85 -2.52
CA HIS A 70 17.05 -15.05 -3.41
C HIS A 70 17.13 -13.60 -2.99
N THR A 71 16.07 -13.05 -2.41
CA THR A 71 16.04 -11.64 -1.96
C THR A 71 17.02 -11.42 -0.82
N LYS A 72 17.90 -10.43 -0.97
CA LYS A 72 18.89 -10.10 0.05
C LYS A 72 18.21 -9.45 1.26
N LYS A 73 18.48 -9.99 2.46
CA LYS A 73 17.95 -9.45 3.71
C LYS A 73 18.23 -7.94 3.85
N GLN A 74 19.42 -7.51 3.42
CA GLN A 74 19.87 -6.13 3.52
C GLN A 74 18.98 -5.16 2.74
N GLU A 75 18.48 -5.55 1.57
CA GLU A 75 17.60 -4.72 0.75
C GLU A 75 16.25 -4.49 1.45
N ILE A 76 15.67 -5.54 2.03
CA ILE A 76 14.41 -5.44 2.78
C ILE A 76 14.60 -4.59 4.05
N VAL A 77 15.68 -4.84 4.78
CA VAL A 77 16.02 -4.07 6.01
C VAL A 77 16.31 -2.61 5.68
N ALA A 78 16.93 -2.29 4.54
CA ALA A 78 17.15 -0.91 4.11
C ALA A 78 15.81 -0.17 3.93
N ILE A 79 14.86 -0.79 3.21
CA ILE A 79 13.51 -0.23 3.03
C ILE A 79 12.80 -0.04 4.38
N ALA A 80 12.87 -1.03 5.27
CA ALA A 80 12.22 -0.94 6.58
C ALA A 80 12.92 0.04 7.53
N ASN A 81 14.22 0.28 7.37
CA ASN A 81 14.98 1.25 8.16
C ASN A 81 14.59 2.71 7.90
N GLU A 82 14.00 3.04 6.76
CA GLU A 82 13.44 4.37 6.49
C GLU A 82 12.34 4.74 7.48
N MET A 83 11.79 3.74 8.18
CA MET A 83 10.73 3.91 9.18
C MET A 83 11.25 3.92 10.62
N LYS A 84 12.59 3.84 10.82
CA LYS A 84 13.20 3.91 12.16
C LYS A 84 12.85 5.22 12.86
N GLY A 85 12.59 5.11 14.16
CA GLY A 85 12.24 6.25 15.00
C GLY A 85 10.77 6.67 14.94
N ARG A 86 9.98 6.05 14.05
CA ARG A 86 8.52 6.23 14.05
C ARG A 86 7.85 5.26 15.01
N SER A 87 6.69 5.64 15.55
CA SER A 87 5.81 4.68 16.23
C SER A 87 5.42 3.57 15.27
N ILE A 88 5.44 2.31 15.73
CA ILE A 88 4.99 1.16 14.93
C ILE A 88 3.53 1.33 14.46
N LEU A 89 2.72 2.10 15.19
CA LEU A 89 1.34 2.42 14.85
C LEU A 89 1.23 3.43 13.70
N ALA A 90 2.25 4.29 13.51
CA ALA A 90 2.31 5.32 12.47
C ALA A 90 2.91 4.82 11.15
N ILE A 91 3.45 3.59 11.11
CA ILE A 91 4.03 3.02 9.89
C ILE A 91 2.90 2.69 8.91
N ASP A 92 2.97 3.21 7.69
CA ASP A 92 2.08 2.79 6.62
C ASP A 92 2.55 1.45 6.03
N LEU A 93 1.81 0.37 6.35
CA LEU A 93 2.14 -0.97 5.84
C LEU A 93 1.87 -1.12 4.35
N ILE A 94 0.97 -0.32 3.78
CA ILE A 94 0.65 -0.37 2.34
C ILE A 94 1.84 0.22 1.58
N GLU A 95 2.35 1.36 2.02
CA GLU A 95 3.54 1.99 1.45
C GLU A 95 4.77 1.08 1.60
N LEU A 96 4.98 0.51 2.79
CA LEU A 96 6.08 -0.43 3.03
C LEU A 96 6.00 -1.64 2.11
N ARG A 97 4.81 -2.24 1.95
CA ARG A 97 4.59 -3.34 1.01
C ARG A 97 4.90 -2.93 -0.43
N LYS A 98 4.41 -1.76 -0.86
CA LYS A 98 4.68 -1.23 -2.20
C LYS A 98 6.18 -1.11 -2.46
N ASN A 99 6.94 -0.59 -1.50
CA ASN A 99 8.39 -0.46 -1.62
C ASN A 99 9.10 -1.83 -1.66
N ILE A 100 8.65 -2.81 -0.89
CA ILE A 100 9.19 -4.17 -0.93
C ILE A 100 8.90 -4.85 -2.28
N LEU A 101 7.74 -4.61 -2.88
CA LEU A 101 7.38 -5.14 -4.20
C LEU A 101 8.22 -4.56 -5.36
N THR A 102 9.03 -3.52 -5.13
CA THR A 102 10.00 -3.05 -6.13
C THR A 102 11.23 -3.95 -6.24
N LEU A 103 11.46 -4.83 -5.27
CA LEU A 103 12.54 -5.81 -5.32
C LEU A 103 12.21 -6.89 -6.37
N GLY A 104 13.10 -7.08 -7.33
CA GLY A 104 12.82 -7.88 -8.52
C GLY A 104 12.43 -9.34 -8.25
N TRP A 105 12.93 -9.92 -7.16
CA TRP A 105 12.59 -11.29 -6.76
C TRP A 105 11.25 -11.39 -6.02
N VAL A 106 10.69 -10.30 -5.56
CA VAL A 106 9.46 -10.34 -4.76
C VAL A 106 8.23 -10.30 -5.65
N GLU A 107 7.42 -11.35 -5.56
CA GLU A 107 6.10 -11.42 -6.19
C GLU A 107 5.05 -10.78 -5.31
N ASP A 108 5.06 -11.13 -4.03
CA ASP A 108 4.14 -10.58 -3.03
C ASP A 108 4.79 -10.51 -1.65
N ALA A 109 4.21 -9.67 -0.77
CA ALA A 109 4.65 -9.53 0.61
C ALA A 109 3.45 -9.31 1.53
N VAL A 110 3.44 -10.03 2.65
CA VAL A 110 2.49 -9.82 3.75
C VAL A 110 3.25 -9.21 4.92
N ILE A 111 2.77 -8.06 5.40
CA ILE A 111 3.41 -7.34 6.50
C ILE A 111 2.44 -7.25 7.67
N ILE A 112 2.90 -7.67 8.85
CA ILE A 112 2.10 -7.73 10.07
C ILE A 112 2.81 -6.94 11.15
N ARG A 113 2.05 -6.10 11.87
CA ARG A 113 2.51 -5.50 13.13
C ARG A 113 2.30 -6.48 14.27
N ALA A 114 3.36 -7.01 14.82
CA ALA A 114 3.33 -7.78 16.05
C ALA A 114 3.73 -6.86 17.21
N LEU A 115 2.72 -6.25 17.84
CA LEU A 115 2.93 -5.28 18.91
C LEU A 115 3.64 -5.92 20.11
N PRO A 116 4.44 -5.15 20.86
CA PRO A 116 4.61 -3.68 20.74
C PRO A 116 5.67 -3.21 19.74
N ASP A 117 6.65 -4.05 19.36
CA ASP A 117 7.90 -3.58 18.76
C ASP A 117 8.44 -4.47 17.62
N LYS A 118 7.59 -5.36 17.05
CA LYS A 118 8.01 -6.30 16.02
C LYS A 118 7.23 -6.07 14.71
N LEU A 119 7.94 -6.10 13.58
CA LEU A 119 7.36 -6.20 12.24
C LEU A 119 7.68 -7.58 11.68
N GLU A 120 6.66 -8.30 11.22
CA GLU A 120 6.79 -9.56 10.51
C GLU A 120 6.56 -9.31 9.02
N ILE A 121 7.54 -9.69 8.20
CA ILE A 121 7.51 -9.57 6.74
C ILE A 121 7.60 -10.98 6.17
N ARG A 122 6.54 -11.45 5.54
CA ARG A 122 6.50 -12.73 4.84
C ARG A 122 6.53 -12.46 3.35
N LEU A 123 7.56 -12.96 2.67
CA LEU A 123 7.74 -12.79 1.24
C LEU A 123 7.23 -14.01 0.49
N ILE A 124 6.69 -13.75 -0.67
CA ILE A 124 6.47 -14.73 -1.74
C ILE A 124 7.41 -14.30 -2.86
N GLU A 125 8.41 -15.15 -3.14
CA GLU A 125 9.37 -14.88 -4.22
C GLU A 125 8.88 -15.45 -5.55
N ARG A 126 9.20 -14.73 -6.63
CA ARG A 126 8.93 -15.16 -7.99
C ARG A 126 9.66 -16.47 -8.30
N GLN A 127 8.99 -17.34 -9.03
CA GLN A 127 9.57 -18.59 -9.51
C GLN A 127 9.98 -18.40 -10.98
N PRO A 128 11.29 -18.43 -11.31
CA PRO A 128 11.73 -18.31 -12.69
C PRO A 128 11.33 -19.55 -13.48
N ILE A 129 10.75 -19.37 -14.66
CA ILE A 129 10.32 -20.47 -15.55
C ILE A 129 11.06 -20.47 -16.88
N ALA A 130 11.61 -19.35 -17.32
CA ALA A 130 12.31 -19.24 -18.59
C ALA A 130 13.30 -18.07 -18.60
N LEU A 131 14.21 -18.11 -19.57
CA LEU A 131 15.11 -17.03 -19.95
C LEU A 131 14.49 -16.31 -21.17
N LEU A 132 14.11 -15.05 -21.03
CA LEU A 132 13.67 -14.23 -22.14
C LEU A 132 14.87 -13.64 -22.87
N GLN A 133 15.00 -13.93 -24.15
CA GLN A 133 16.03 -13.32 -25.00
C GLN A 133 15.64 -11.86 -25.35
N THR A 134 16.50 -10.94 -25.02
CA THR A 134 16.36 -9.51 -25.34
C THR A 134 17.57 -9.01 -26.13
N PRO A 135 17.53 -7.83 -26.78
CA PRO A 135 18.69 -7.26 -27.44
C PRO A 135 19.91 -7.06 -26.52
N ASN A 136 19.67 -6.94 -25.20
CA ASN A 136 20.70 -6.72 -24.18
C ASN A 136 21.13 -8.00 -23.47
N GLY A 137 20.74 -9.18 -23.97
CA GLY A 137 21.03 -10.48 -23.36
C GLY A 137 19.79 -11.18 -22.81
N HIS A 138 20.01 -12.14 -21.92
CA HIS A 138 18.92 -12.92 -21.33
C HIS A 138 18.40 -12.28 -20.03
N GLN A 139 17.11 -12.35 -19.80
CA GLN A 139 16.45 -11.94 -18.57
C GLN A 139 15.59 -13.07 -18.03
N LEU A 140 15.58 -13.27 -16.72
CA LEU A 140 14.69 -14.24 -16.09
C LEU A 140 13.27 -13.72 -16.07
N ILE A 141 12.31 -14.61 -16.36
CA ILE A 141 10.88 -14.32 -16.28
C ILE A 141 10.15 -15.39 -15.47
N ASP A 142 9.11 -14.97 -14.77
CA ASP A 142 8.18 -15.84 -14.06
C ASP A 142 6.98 -16.28 -14.93
N ALA A 143 6.07 -17.06 -14.35
CA ALA A 143 4.88 -17.55 -15.02
C ALA A 143 3.92 -16.46 -15.50
N SER A 144 3.94 -15.28 -14.89
CA SER A 144 3.16 -14.13 -15.32
C SER A 144 3.79 -13.35 -16.48
N GLY A 145 5.05 -13.68 -16.82
CA GLY A 145 5.87 -12.94 -17.78
C GLY A 145 6.58 -11.73 -17.18
N ALA A 146 6.55 -11.58 -15.87
CA ALA A 146 7.27 -10.52 -15.18
C ALA A 146 8.76 -10.79 -15.14
N ILE A 147 9.56 -9.75 -15.39
CA ILE A 147 11.03 -9.83 -15.38
C ILE A 147 11.50 -9.86 -13.93
N ILE A 148 12.36 -10.83 -13.61
CA ILE A 148 13.01 -10.97 -12.31
C ILE A 148 14.35 -10.23 -12.37
N THR A 149 14.37 -9.01 -11.82
CA THR A 149 15.59 -8.19 -11.79
C THR A 149 16.51 -8.58 -10.64
N GLY A 150 17.82 -8.31 -10.79
CA GLY A 150 18.82 -8.63 -9.76
C GLY A 150 19.24 -10.10 -9.72
N ALA A 151 18.79 -10.91 -10.67
CA ALA A 151 19.24 -12.27 -10.88
C ALA A 151 20.33 -12.33 -11.96
N SER A 152 21.25 -13.30 -11.84
CA SER A 152 22.23 -13.63 -12.89
C SER A 152 21.63 -14.72 -13.77
N PRO A 153 21.32 -14.44 -15.05
CA PRO A 153 20.77 -15.46 -15.95
C PRO A 153 21.68 -16.70 -16.10
N SER A 154 22.99 -16.53 -15.91
CA SER A 154 23.97 -17.61 -15.93
C SER A 154 23.74 -18.70 -14.89
N ASP A 155 23.07 -18.39 -13.79
CA ASP A 155 22.78 -19.35 -12.72
C ASP A 155 21.56 -20.23 -13.05
N PHE A 156 20.86 -19.91 -14.15
CA PHE A 156 19.61 -20.53 -14.59
C PHE A 156 19.69 -21.07 -16.02
N THR A 157 20.86 -21.51 -16.45
CA THR A 157 21.09 -22.04 -17.80
C THR A 157 20.28 -23.30 -18.12
N HIS A 158 19.76 -23.98 -17.10
CA HIS A 158 18.85 -25.11 -17.23
C HIS A 158 17.43 -24.74 -17.67
N LEU A 159 17.09 -23.46 -17.68
CA LEU A 159 15.76 -23.00 -18.11
C LEU A 159 15.74 -22.79 -19.63
N VAL A 160 14.57 -23.00 -20.21
CA VAL A 160 14.35 -22.76 -21.65
C VAL A 160 14.53 -21.30 -22.00
N VAL A 161 15.05 -21.05 -23.20
CA VAL A 161 15.17 -19.71 -23.76
C VAL A 161 13.94 -19.40 -24.63
N ALA A 162 13.19 -18.40 -24.22
CA ALA A 162 12.04 -17.87 -24.96
C ALA A 162 12.44 -16.64 -25.77
N SER A 163 12.12 -16.61 -27.06
CA SER A 163 12.44 -15.49 -27.94
C SER A 163 11.24 -15.10 -28.82
N GLY A 164 11.25 -13.86 -29.29
CA GLY A 164 10.22 -13.33 -30.21
C GLY A 164 9.15 -12.48 -29.55
N GLY A 165 8.31 -11.83 -30.37
CA GLY A 165 7.27 -10.95 -29.92
C GLY A 165 6.20 -11.68 -29.09
N GLY A 166 5.97 -11.21 -27.84
CA GLY A 166 5.00 -11.81 -26.93
C GLY A 166 5.47 -13.10 -26.23
N ALA A 167 6.77 -13.44 -26.32
CA ALA A 167 7.33 -14.63 -25.64
C ALA A 167 7.08 -14.59 -24.14
N ALA A 168 7.30 -13.45 -23.47
CA ALA A 168 7.10 -13.30 -22.04
C ALA A 168 5.69 -13.67 -21.54
N THR A 169 4.66 -13.36 -22.33
CA THR A 169 3.25 -13.61 -21.94
C THR A 169 2.75 -15.01 -22.34
N ARG A 170 3.45 -15.71 -23.24
CA ARG A 170 3.02 -17.02 -23.78
C ARG A 170 3.85 -18.19 -23.27
N VAL A 171 5.02 -17.93 -22.73
CA VAL A 171 5.96 -18.99 -22.35
C VAL A 171 5.37 -19.96 -21.32
N SER A 172 4.62 -19.46 -20.35
CA SER A 172 3.95 -20.29 -19.35
C SER A 172 3.04 -21.33 -20.00
N MET A 173 2.15 -20.89 -20.91
CA MET A 173 1.24 -21.78 -21.64
C MET A 173 2.01 -22.80 -22.49
N ILE A 174 3.11 -22.37 -23.14
CA ILE A 174 3.94 -23.27 -23.96
C ILE A 174 4.62 -24.35 -23.08
N ILE A 175 5.17 -23.95 -21.94
CA ILE A 175 5.77 -24.88 -20.97
C ILE A 175 4.75 -25.89 -20.45
N ASP A 176 3.51 -25.46 -20.18
CA ASP A 176 2.46 -26.35 -19.71
C ASP A 176 2.04 -27.35 -20.80
N ILE A 177 1.99 -26.94 -22.07
CA ILE A 177 1.75 -27.85 -23.21
C ILE A 177 2.91 -28.84 -23.35
N LEU A 178 4.15 -28.37 -23.30
CA LEU A 178 5.32 -29.25 -23.40
C LEU A 178 5.37 -30.26 -22.26
N ARG A 179 4.99 -29.90 -21.06
CA ARG A 179 4.93 -30.85 -19.91
C ARG A 179 3.84 -31.91 -20.08
N SER A 180 2.82 -31.67 -20.89
CA SER A 180 1.79 -32.68 -21.23
C SER A 180 2.32 -33.71 -22.26
N GLU A 181 3.40 -33.39 -22.98
CA GLU A 181 4.04 -34.23 -24.00
C GLU A 181 5.48 -34.54 -23.59
N PRO A 182 5.73 -35.61 -22.79
CA PRO A 182 7.04 -35.90 -22.20
C PRO A 182 8.19 -36.08 -23.19
N GLU A 183 7.90 -36.59 -24.37
CA GLU A 183 8.93 -36.80 -25.42
C GLU A 183 9.42 -35.42 -25.94
N LEU A 184 8.50 -34.50 -26.23
CA LEU A 184 8.86 -33.15 -26.69
C LEU A 184 9.54 -32.35 -25.58
N PHE A 185 9.10 -32.57 -24.32
CA PHE A 185 9.70 -31.91 -23.16
C PHE A 185 11.18 -32.28 -23.01
N ALA A 186 11.52 -33.56 -23.18
CA ALA A 186 12.91 -34.03 -23.09
C ALA A 186 13.80 -33.39 -24.16
N ASP A 187 13.32 -33.27 -25.39
CA ASP A 187 14.06 -32.65 -26.52
C ASP A 187 14.35 -31.17 -26.35
N VAL A 188 13.47 -30.45 -25.62
CA VAL A 188 13.63 -29.00 -25.37
C VAL A 188 14.59 -28.71 -24.22
N TRP A 189 14.75 -29.68 -23.27
CA TRP A 189 15.61 -29.52 -22.09
C TRP A 189 16.92 -30.33 -22.18
N ALA A 190 17.18 -31.02 -23.30
CA ALA A 190 18.43 -31.71 -23.57
C ALA A 190 19.50 -30.75 -24.09
#